data_02a67cbf613b9fd7603e610992794653
#
_entry.id   02a67cbf613b9fd7603e610992794653
#
_cell.length_a   1.000
_cell.length_b   1.000
_cell.length_c   1.000
_cell.angle_alpha   90.00
_cell.angle_beta   90.00
_cell.angle_gamma   90.00
#
_symmetry.space_group_name_H-M   'P 1'
#
loop_
_entity.id
_entity.type
_entity.pdbx_description
1 polymer ?
#
loop_
_entity_poly.entity_id
_entity_poly.type
_entity_poly.pdbx_seq_one_letter_code
_entity_poly.pdbx_strand_id
1 'polypeptide(L)'
;MSGLSKIMRRCVDRGPVRDSSEATATAERLRTRRSRVRMIFGLIAMMATAPSVHAQGPWQQKVKEELPLMGHRNWIVIVDSAYPLQSAAGVETVETGQDQLVVLDFVLDAVKNSPHVRPLVHTDAELQYVPENEAPGVDQYRRQLKNRLTGVPVDSILHQKLIDQVNELSKTFHVLILKTTMTIPYTSVFVQLDCKYWGADSEERLRKRMKSAEPDAH
;
A
#
# COMPACT_ATOMS: atom_id res chain seq x y z
N MET A 1 -21.47 -49.90 24.96
CA MET A 1 -20.52 -50.87 25.55
C MET A 1 -19.19 -50.12 25.58
N SER A 2 -18.87 -49.55 26.72
CA SER A 2 -17.97 -50.10 27.75
C SER A 2 -16.52 -50.02 27.31
N GLY A 3 -15.57 -49.40 27.93
CA GLY A 3 -15.34 -48.87 29.25
C GLY A 3 -13.98 -48.18 29.26
N LEU A 4 -13.82 -47.17 30.07
CA LEU A 4 -13.07 -47.13 31.31
C LEU A 4 -11.60 -47.57 31.20
N SER A 5 -10.58 -46.77 31.58
CA SER A 5 -10.20 -46.47 32.98
C SER A 5 -8.94 -45.62 33.02
N LYS A 6 -8.94 -44.48 33.66
CA LYS A 6 -8.16 -44.06 34.82
C LYS A 6 -6.88 -44.85 35.11
N ILE A 7 -5.74 -44.18 35.22
CA ILE A 7 -4.82 -44.31 36.34
C ILE A 7 -4.12 -42.98 36.62
N MET A 8 -4.43 -42.52 37.80
CA MET A 8 -3.78 -41.50 38.62
C MET A 8 -2.64 -42.15 39.40
N ARG A 9 -1.47 -41.60 39.49
CA ARG A 9 -0.61 -41.73 40.70
C ARG A 9 0.26 -40.50 40.91
N ARG A 10 -0.01 -39.93 42.06
CA ARG A 10 0.79 -39.05 42.90
C ARG A 10 2.05 -39.72 43.39
N CYS A 11 3.08 -38.92 43.67
CA CYS A 11 4.00 -39.00 44.82
C CYS A 11 4.66 -37.63 44.90
N VAL A 12 4.32 -36.77 45.85
CA VAL A 12 4.68 -36.65 47.25
C VAL A 12 6.17 -36.28 47.45
N ASP A 13 6.39 -35.03 47.69
CA ASP A 13 6.89 -34.28 48.83
C ASP A 13 8.16 -34.80 49.54
N ARG A 14 9.16 -33.93 49.65
CA ARG A 14 10.04 -33.74 50.84
C ARG A 14 10.92 -32.51 50.67
N GLY A 15 10.63 -31.42 51.41
CA GLY A 15 11.63 -30.48 51.88
C GLY A 15 12.18 -30.94 53.23
N PRO A 16 12.78 -30.09 54.06
CA PRO A 16 13.89 -29.14 53.83
C PRO A 16 15.07 -29.47 54.78
N VAL A 17 16.25 -28.89 54.58
CA VAL A 17 17.24 -28.77 55.67
C VAL A 17 17.91 -27.39 55.59
N ARG A 18 17.66 -26.62 56.65
CA ARG A 18 18.48 -25.49 57.09
C ARG A 18 19.82 -26.00 57.60
N ASP A 19 20.89 -25.31 57.39
CA ASP A 19 21.84 -25.06 58.46
C ASP A 19 22.53 -23.70 58.35
N SER A 20 22.60 -23.11 59.48
CA SER A 20 23.10 -21.83 59.87
C SER A 20 24.52 -21.97 60.42
N SER A 21 25.33 -21.02 60.16
CA SER A 21 26.36 -20.53 61.10
C SER A 21 27.03 -19.30 60.46
N GLU A 22 26.76 -18.12 61.04
CA GLU A 22 27.57 -17.46 62.02
C GLU A 22 29.01 -17.23 61.54
N ALA A 23 29.65 -16.14 61.70
CA ALA A 23 29.49 -14.89 62.42
C ALA A 23 30.65 -13.96 62.03
N THR A 24 30.40 -12.72 62.20
CA THR A 24 31.27 -11.68 62.79
C THR A 24 32.73 -11.51 62.35
N ALA A 25 33.06 -10.33 62.00
CA ALA A 25 33.98 -9.38 62.63
C ALA A 25 34.23 -8.17 61.78
N THR A 26 33.67 -7.05 62.12
CA THR A 26 34.15 -5.95 62.91
C THR A 26 35.42 -5.26 62.39
N ALA A 27 35.17 -4.04 62.09
CA ALA A 27 35.88 -2.82 62.43
C ALA A 27 37.17 -2.42 61.73
N GLU A 28 37.10 -1.25 61.34
CA GLU A 28 37.92 -0.06 61.72
C GLU A 28 39.01 0.30 60.71
N ARG A 29 38.99 1.41 60.21
CA ARG A 29 39.46 2.77 60.48
C ARG A 29 39.64 3.58 59.23
N LEU A 30 38.93 4.68 59.20
CA LEU A 30 39.39 6.08 59.31
C LEU A 30 40.40 6.62 58.27
N ARG A 31 39.87 7.70 57.67
CA ARG A 31 40.56 8.91 57.24
C ARG A 31 41.50 8.86 56.04
N THR A 32 41.03 9.50 54.98
CA THR A 32 41.61 10.83 54.67
C THR A 32 40.81 11.55 53.64
N ARG A 33 40.46 12.75 53.97
CA ARG A 33 39.97 13.82 53.09
C ARG A 33 40.93 13.99 51.91
N ARG A 34 40.39 13.98 50.70
CA ARG A 34 40.85 14.88 49.66
C ARG A 34 39.69 15.12 48.68
N SER A 35 39.18 16.32 48.74
CA SER A 35 38.40 17.04 47.77
C SER A 35 38.99 16.83 46.36
N ARG A 36 38.23 16.20 45.46
CA ARG A 36 38.42 16.40 44.04
C ARG A 36 37.05 16.63 43.45
N VAL A 37 36.83 17.92 43.17
CA VAL A 37 35.76 18.40 42.29
C VAL A 37 35.90 17.64 40.97
N ARG A 38 35.04 16.68 40.75
CA ARG A 38 34.89 16.08 39.43
C ARG A 38 33.80 16.84 38.68
N MET A 39 34.24 17.71 37.78
CA MET A 39 33.42 18.25 36.70
C MET A 39 32.77 17.06 36.01
N ILE A 40 31.47 16.93 36.20
CA ILE A 40 30.63 16.05 35.37
C ILE A 40 30.34 16.84 34.09
N PHE A 41 31.14 16.59 33.07
CA PHE A 41 30.75 16.95 31.71
C PHE A 41 29.55 16.08 31.33
N GLY A 42 28.35 16.72 31.41
CA GLY A 42 27.16 16.15 30.86
C GLY A 42 27.26 16.06 29.35
N LEU A 43 27.57 14.85 28.86
CA LEU A 43 27.46 14.51 27.45
C LEU A 43 25.96 14.40 27.13
N ILE A 44 25.35 15.52 26.72
CA ILE A 44 24.04 15.49 26.12
C ILE A 44 24.21 14.79 24.76
N ALA A 45 23.94 13.51 24.72
CA ALA A 45 23.78 12.77 23.50
C ALA A 45 22.53 13.32 22.78
N MET A 46 22.76 14.26 21.88
CA MET A 46 21.75 14.74 20.94
C MET A 46 21.43 13.56 20.01
N MET A 47 20.41 12.78 20.36
CA MET A 47 19.84 11.78 19.47
C MET A 47 19.28 12.55 18.27
N ALA A 48 20.09 12.67 17.23
CA ALA A 48 19.59 13.06 15.91
C ALA A 48 18.60 11.96 15.48
N THR A 49 17.31 12.25 15.57
CA THR A 49 16.28 11.46 14.91
C THR A 49 16.50 11.63 13.41
N ALA A 50 17.30 10.73 12.83
CA ALA A 50 17.37 10.63 11.40
C ALA A 50 15.94 10.38 10.88
N PRO A 51 15.46 11.14 9.89
CA PRO A 51 14.19 10.83 9.28
C PRO A 51 14.27 9.38 8.80
N SER A 52 13.34 8.55 9.26
CA SER A 52 13.20 7.18 8.77
C SER A 52 12.88 7.30 7.29
N VAL A 53 13.89 7.16 6.46
CA VAL A 53 13.70 6.88 5.04
C VAL A 53 13.03 5.52 5.02
N HIS A 54 11.71 5.49 4.90
CA HIS A 54 10.98 4.26 4.69
C HIS A 54 11.54 3.66 3.40
N ALA A 55 12.31 2.60 3.53
CA ALA A 55 12.77 1.84 2.38
C ALA A 55 11.52 1.46 1.57
N GLN A 56 11.46 1.95 0.33
CA GLN A 56 10.33 1.65 -0.53
C GLN A 56 10.30 0.14 -0.76
N GLY A 57 9.13 -0.46 -0.63
CA GLY A 57 8.96 -1.89 -0.86
C GLY A 57 9.12 -2.26 -2.35
N PRO A 58 9.24 -3.54 -2.66
CA PRO A 58 9.45 -4.02 -4.03
C PRO A 58 8.39 -3.52 -5.03
N TRP A 59 7.13 -3.38 -4.59
CA TRP A 59 6.05 -2.92 -5.45
C TRP A 59 6.13 -1.43 -5.84
N GLN A 60 6.59 -0.56 -4.93
CA GLN A 60 6.82 0.85 -5.25
C GLN A 60 7.96 1.01 -6.27
N GLN A 61 8.99 0.21 -6.11
CA GLN A 61 10.09 0.18 -7.06
C GLN A 61 9.58 -0.28 -8.43
N LYS A 62 8.75 -1.32 -8.47
CA LYS A 62 8.12 -1.80 -9.71
C LYS A 62 7.32 -0.72 -10.42
N VAL A 63 6.45 0.01 -9.71
CA VAL A 63 5.70 1.14 -10.29
C VAL A 63 6.64 2.19 -10.88
N LYS A 64 7.73 2.52 -10.20
CA LYS A 64 8.70 3.51 -10.69
C LYS A 64 9.47 3.07 -11.92
N GLU A 65 9.77 1.79 -12.04
CA GLU A 65 10.47 1.21 -13.18
C GLU A 65 9.55 1.10 -14.39
N GLU A 66 8.28 0.76 -14.19
CA GLU A 66 7.30 0.57 -15.25
C GLU A 66 6.73 1.88 -15.78
N LEU A 67 6.42 2.84 -14.90
CA LEU A 67 5.74 4.08 -15.29
C LEU A 67 6.42 4.85 -16.42
N PRO A 68 7.77 4.95 -16.50
CA PRO A 68 8.45 5.57 -17.64
C PRO A 68 8.25 4.84 -18.98
N LEU A 69 7.95 3.55 -18.95
CA LEU A 69 7.69 2.72 -20.14
C LEU A 69 6.21 2.75 -20.55
N MET A 70 5.32 3.13 -19.62
CA MET A 70 3.89 3.20 -19.84
C MET A 70 3.50 4.54 -20.48
N GLY A 71 2.57 4.50 -21.42
CA GLY A 71 2.01 5.68 -22.07
C GLY A 71 0.48 5.70 -22.04
N HIS A 72 -0.14 6.55 -22.86
CA HIS A 72 -1.59 6.54 -23.02
C HIS A 72 -2.09 5.15 -23.44
N ARG A 73 -3.23 4.73 -22.89
CA ARG A 73 -3.85 3.40 -23.00
C ARG A 73 -3.23 2.28 -22.12
N ASN A 74 -2.10 2.51 -21.44
CA ASN A 74 -1.69 1.61 -20.37
C ASN A 74 -2.50 1.86 -19.11
N TRP A 75 -2.66 0.85 -18.29
CA TRP A 75 -3.44 0.93 -17.06
C TRP A 75 -2.65 0.44 -15.86
N ILE A 76 -2.86 1.10 -14.71
CA ILE A 76 -2.45 0.62 -13.39
C ILE A 76 -3.74 0.35 -12.62
N VAL A 77 -3.95 -0.90 -12.19
CA VAL A 77 -5.18 -1.31 -11.52
C VAL A 77 -4.88 -1.68 -10.08
N ILE A 78 -5.54 -1.01 -9.13
CA ILE A 78 -5.39 -1.27 -7.70
C ILE A 78 -6.60 -2.07 -7.26
N VAL A 79 -6.39 -3.30 -6.75
CA VAL A 79 -7.45 -4.28 -6.55
C VAL A 79 -7.45 -4.87 -5.15
N ASP A 80 -8.60 -5.41 -4.75
CA ASP A 80 -8.78 -6.15 -3.50
C ASP A 80 -8.03 -7.49 -3.49
N SER A 81 -8.01 -8.13 -2.32
CA SER A 81 -7.28 -9.39 -2.11
C SER A 81 -7.91 -10.61 -2.81
N ALA A 82 -9.18 -10.52 -3.23
CA ALA A 82 -9.88 -11.60 -3.93
C ALA A 82 -9.78 -11.48 -5.46
N TYR A 83 -9.24 -10.37 -5.98
CA TYR A 83 -9.11 -10.18 -7.43
C TYR A 83 -8.30 -11.35 -8.05
N PRO A 84 -8.78 -11.95 -9.15
CA PRO A 84 -8.14 -13.12 -9.72
C PRO A 84 -6.78 -12.81 -10.35
N LEU A 85 -5.85 -13.76 -10.27
CA LEU A 85 -4.61 -13.70 -11.04
C LEU A 85 -4.95 -13.89 -12.52
N GLN A 86 -4.62 -12.90 -13.33
CA GLN A 86 -4.82 -12.97 -14.77
C GLN A 86 -3.58 -13.53 -15.47
N SER A 87 -3.78 -14.34 -16.52
CA SER A 87 -2.70 -15.02 -17.25
C SER A 87 -2.43 -14.41 -18.63
N ALA A 88 -3.07 -13.30 -19.00
CA ALA A 88 -2.83 -12.63 -20.27
C ALA A 88 -1.40 -12.06 -20.33
N ALA A 89 -0.72 -12.20 -21.45
CA ALA A 89 0.69 -11.78 -21.60
C ALA A 89 0.94 -10.28 -21.34
N GLY A 90 -0.07 -9.45 -21.56
CA GLY A 90 0.02 -8.00 -21.27
C GLY A 90 -0.31 -7.62 -19.82
N VAL A 91 -0.58 -8.59 -18.95
CA VAL A 91 -0.90 -8.32 -17.53
C VAL A 91 0.24 -8.75 -16.64
N GLU A 92 0.66 -7.86 -15.76
CA GLU A 92 1.54 -8.19 -14.67
C GLU A 92 0.83 -7.92 -13.34
N THR A 93 0.86 -8.88 -12.42
CA THR A 93 0.25 -8.75 -11.09
C THR A 93 1.32 -8.75 -10.02
N VAL A 94 1.29 -7.74 -9.15
CA VAL A 94 2.21 -7.56 -8.03
C VAL A 94 1.41 -7.55 -6.73
N GLU A 95 1.77 -8.40 -5.78
CA GLU A 95 1.26 -8.37 -4.41
C GLU A 95 1.95 -7.25 -3.64
N THR A 96 1.17 -6.33 -3.07
CA THR A 96 1.73 -5.17 -2.36
C THR A 96 1.87 -5.39 -0.86
N GLY A 97 1.04 -6.25 -0.26
CA GLY A 97 0.93 -6.42 1.19
C GLY A 97 0.45 -5.16 1.93
N GLN A 98 -0.14 -4.21 1.22
CA GLN A 98 -0.51 -2.90 1.74
C GLN A 98 -2.01 -2.64 1.67
N ASP A 99 -2.47 -1.65 2.46
CA ASP A 99 -3.81 -1.08 2.35
C ASP A 99 -4.02 -0.43 0.97
N GLN A 100 -5.23 -0.59 0.44
CA GLN A 100 -5.56 -0.12 -0.90
C GLN A 100 -5.43 1.39 -1.08
N LEU A 101 -5.80 2.17 -0.07
CA LEU A 101 -5.70 3.63 -0.16
C LEU A 101 -4.25 4.11 -0.10
N VAL A 102 -3.37 3.38 0.60
CA VAL A 102 -1.93 3.64 0.61
C VAL A 102 -1.33 3.38 -0.78
N VAL A 103 -1.72 2.29 -1.42
CA VAL A 103 -1.27 1.98 -2.79
C VAL A 103 -1.81 3.00 -3.79
N LEU A 104 -3.07 3.39 -3.66
CA LEU A 104 -3.70 4.41 -4.51
C LEU A 104 -2.98 5.76 -4.39
N ASP A 105 -2.72 6.23 -3.16
CA ASP A 105 -2.02 7.48 -2.91
C ASP A 105 -0.65 7.49 -3.62
N PHE A 106 0.12 6.40 -3.48
CA PHE A 106 1.42 6.28 -4.12
C PHE A 106 1.33 6.31 -5.65
N VAL A 107 0.38 5.57 -6.25
CA VAL A 107 0.20 5.52 -7.71
C VAL A 107 -0.23 6.89 -8.25
N LEU A 108 -1.21 7.55 -7.60
CA LEU A 108 -1.66 8.88 -8.02
C LEU A 108 -0.52 9.90 -7.95
N ASP A 109 0.29 9.87 -6.89
CA ASP A 109 1.45 10.76 -6.76
C ASP A 109 2.51 10.47 -7.82
N ALA A 110 2.81 9.20 -8.11
CA ALA A 110 3.75 8.82 -9.15
C ALA A 110 3.28 9.33 -10.54
N VAL A 111 2.01 9.09 -10.89
CA VAL A 111 1.42 9.53 -12.17
C VAL A 111 1.36 11.06 -12.25
N LYS A 112 0.98 11.74 -11.17
CA LYS A 112 0.95 13.22 -11.11
C LYS A 112 2.33 13.83 -11.37
N ASN A 113 3.38 13.23 -10.83
CA ASN A 113 4.77 13.69 -10.99
C ASN A 113 5.40 13.25 -12.31
N SER A 114 4.75 12.36 -13.07
CA SER A 114 5.21 11.96 -14.39
C SER A 114 5.07 13.13 -15.39
N PRO A 115 6.07 13.35 -16.28
CA PRO A 115 6.00 14.41 -17.28
C PRO A 115 5.09 14.10 -18.46
N HIS A 116 4.75 12.82 -18.72
CA HIS A 116 4.17 12.37 -19.98
C HIS A 116 2.76 11.80 -19.86
N VAL A 117 2.32 11.39 -18.65
CA VAL A 117 0.98 10.84 -18.43
C VAL A 117 0.23 11.55 -17.31
N ARG A 118 -1.10 11.49 -17.39
CA ARG A 118 -2.04 11.93 -16.36
C ARG A 118 -3.07 10.83 -16.09
N PRO A 119 -3.69 10.77 -14.89
CA PRO A 119 -4.65 9.74 -14.57
C PRO A 119 -6.05 10.10 -15.12
N LEU A 120 -6.74 9.11 -15.69
CA LEU A 120 -8.18 9.02 -15.82
C LEU A 120 -8.60 7.83 -14.94
N VAL A 121 -9.44 8.09 -13.94
CA VAL A 121 -9.76 7.08 -12.95
C VAL A 121 -11.15 6.50 -13.20
N HIS A 122 -11.27 5.17 -13.13
CA HIS A 122 -12.55 4.49 -13.14
C HIS A 122 -12.71 3.70 -11.85
N THR A 123 -13.91 3.71 -11.30
CA THR A 123 -14.29 2.96 -10.09
C THR A 123 -15.48 2.08 -10.38
N ASP A 124 -15.64 1.01 -9.61
CA ASP A 124 -16.78 0.12 -9.74
C ASP A 124 -18.07 0.86 -9.34
N ALA A 125 -19.03 0.90 -10.24
CA ALA A 125 -20.31 1.55 -9.99
C ALA A 125 -21.09 0.86 -8.86
N GLU A 126 -20.86 -0.43 -8.64
CA GLU A 126 -21.47 -1.23 -7.59
C GLU A 126 -21.06 -0.78 -6.19
N LEU A 127 -19.86 -0.20 -6.02
CA LEU A 127 -19.33 0.21 -4.74
C LEU A 127 -20.30 1.07 -3.93
N GLN A 128 -21.03 1.97 -4.58
CA GLN A 128 -21.98 2.86 -3.88
C GLN A 128 -23.24 2.14 -3.34
N TYR A 129 -23.49 0.91 -3.80
CA TYR A 129 -24.66 0.11 -3.39
C TYR A 129 -24.29 -1.00 -2.40
N VAL A 130 -23.01 -1.20 -2.10
CA VAL A 130 -22.56 -2.18 -1.09
C VAL A 130 -22.99 -1.69 0.30
N PRO A 131 -23.81 -2.44 1.05
CA PRO A 131 -24.29 -1.98 2.34
C PRO A 131 -23.26 -2.22 3.46
N GLU A 132 -23.22 -1.30 4.44
CA GLU A 132 -22.27 -1.36 5.56
C GLU A 132 -22.41 -2.63 6.42
N ASN A 133 -23.63 -3.17 6.56
CA ASN A 133 -23.87 -4.38 7.33
C ASN A 133 -23.38 -5.67 6.64
N GLU A 134 -23.13 -5.64 5.34
CA GLU A 134 -22.58 -6.77 4.58
C GLU A 134 -21.06 -6.62 4.34
N ALA A 135 -20.57 -5.38 4.31
CA ALA A 135 -19.17 -5.06 4.17
C ALA A 135 -18.77 -3.94 5.14
N PRO A 136 -18.51 -4.27 6.42
CA PRO A 136 -18.18 -3.28 7.44
C PRO A 136 -16.96 -2.43 7.05
N GLY A 137 -17.10 -1.11 7.18
CA GLY A 137 -16.08 -0.13 6.79
C GLY A 137 -16.23 0.44 5.37
N VAL A 138 -17.20 -0.04 4.57
CA VAL A 138 -17.41 0.44 3.19
C VAL A 138 -17.79 1.92 3.14
N ASP A 139 -18.57 2.41 4.10
CA ASP A 139 -18.95 3.83 4.19
C ASP A 139 -17.72 4.72 4.45
N GLN A 140 -16.83 4.28 5.31
CA GLN A 140 -15.57 4.99 5.56
C GLN A 140 -14.68 4.96 4.32
N TYR A 141 -14.55 3.80 3.69
CA TYR A 141 -13.78 3.65 2.47
C TYR A 141 -14.28 4.59 1.37
N ARG A 142 -15.59 4.63 1.09
CA ARG A 142 -16.20 5.55 0.10
C ARG A 142 -15.84 7.00 0.35
N ARG A 143 -15.94 7.46 1.60
CA ARG A 143 -15.57 8.84 1.98
C ARG A 143 -14.07 9.11 1.73
N GLN A 144 -13.23 8.19 2.14
CA GLN A 144 -11.77 8.32 1.97
C GLN A 144 -11.35 8.28 0.50
N LEU A 145 -11.94 7.38 -0.29
CA LEU A 145 -11.70 7.29 -1.73
C LEU A 145 -12.10 8.59 -2.43
N LYS A 146 -13.32 9.10 -2.16
CA LYS A 146 -13.80 10.37 -2.72
C LYS A 146 -12.86 11.52 -2.43
N ASN A 147 -12.33 11.62 -1.21
CA ASN A 147 -11.39 12.68 -0.84
C ASN A 147 -10.08 12.60 -1.63
N ARG A 148 -9.54 11.39 -1.84
CA ARG A 148 -8.29 11.19 -2.60
C ARG A 148 -8.44 11.48 -4.08
N LEU A 149 -9.62 11.24 -4.62
CA LEU A 149 -9.93 11.47 -6.04
C LEU A 149 -10.40 12.91 -6.32
N THR A 150 -10.39 13.80 -5.32
CA THR A 150 -10.76 15.20 -5.53
C THR A 150 -9.83 15.87 -6.54
N GLY A 151 -10.41 16.43 -7.61
CA GLY A 151 -9.66 17.09 -8.70
C GLY A 151 -9.06 16.14 -9.73
N VAL A 152 -9.32 14.83 -9.61
CA VAL A 152 -8.99 13.83 -10.64
C VAL A 152 -10.24 13.54 -11.47
N PRO A 153 -10.17 13.40 -12.80
CA PRO A 153 -11.28 12.92 -13.61
C PRO A 153 -11.66 11.49 -13.19
N VAL A 154 -12.91 11.28 -12.79
CA VAL A 154 -13.41 9.98 -12.31
C VAL A 154 -14.71 9.61 -12.98
N ASP A 155 -14.78 8.39 -13.49
CA ASP A 155 -16.01 7.76 -13.98
C ASP A 155 -16.33 6.54 -13.12
N SER A 156 -17.63 6.28 -12.89
CA SER A 156 -18.12 5.04 -12.27
C SER A 156 -18.71 4.15 -13.34
N ILE A 157 -18.14 2.96 -13.50
CA ILE A 157 -18.50 2.00 -14.56
C ILE A 157 -18.79 0.65 -13.90
N LEU A 158 -19.71 -0.12 -14.44
CA LEU A 158 -20.00 -1.48 -13.95
C LEU A 158 -18.72 -2.32 -13.94
N HIS A 159 -18.49 -3.04 -12.84
CA HIS A 159 -17.30 -3.88 -12.64
C HIS A 159 -17.02 -4.80 -13.83
N GLN A 160 -18.03 -5.52 -14.31
CA GLN A 160 -17.87 -6.43 -15.45
C GLN A 160 -17.37 -5.71 -16.71
N LYS A 161 -17.84 -4.50 -16.97
CA LYS A 161 -17.37 -3.71 -18.12
C LYS A 161 -15.91 -3.31 -17.99
N LEU A 162 -15.46 -2.96 -16.76
CA LEU A 162 -14.05 -2.65 -16.50
C LEU A 162 -13.17 -3.89 -16.70
N ILE A 163 -13.60 -5.05 -16.22
CA ILE A 163 -12.90 -6.31 -16.45
C ILE A 163 -12.80 -6.62 -17.94
N ASP A 164 -13.88 -6.45 -18.69
CA ASP A 164 -13.90 -6.70 -20.14
C ASP A 164 -12.94 -5.75 -20.87
N GLN A 165 -12.88 -4.47 -20.44
CA GLN A 165 -11.91 -3.50 -20.98
C GLN A 165 -10.47 -3.89 -20.68
N VAL A 166 -10.15 -4.30 -19.45
CA VAL A 166 -8.82 -4.78 -19.06
C VAL A 166 -8.43 -6.00 -19.91
N ASN A 167 -9.34 -6.96 -20.08
CA ASN A 167 -9.12 -8.15 -20.88
C ASN A 167 -8.84 -7.81 -22.34
N GLU A 168 -9.55 -6.86 -22.91
CA GLU A 168 -9.33 -6.44 -24.31
C GLU A 168 -8.03 -5.65 -24.47
N LEU A 169 -7.79 -4.69 -23.58
CA LEU A 169 -6.59 -3.84 -23.60
C LEU A 169 -5.30 -4.64 -23.39
N SER A 170 -5.32 -5.62 -22.51
CA SER A 170 -4.16 -6.46 -22.20
C SER A 170 -3.66 -7.32 -23.37
N LYS A 171 -4.44 -7.44 -24.43
CA LYS A 171 -3.99 -8.10 -25.68
C LYS A 171 -2.94 -7.28 -26.45
N THR A 172 -2.90 -5.97 -26.21
CA THR A 172 -2.05 -5.05 -26.98
C THR A 172 -1.22 -4.14 -26.08
N PHE A 173 -1.75 -3.76 -24.92
CA PHE A 173 -1.15 -2.81 -23.99
C PHE A 173 -0.85 -3.46 -22.65
N HIS A 174 0.16 -2.92 -21.96
CA HIS A 174 0.51 -3.37 -20.63
C HIS A 174 -0.48 -2.88 -19.57
N VAL A 175 -0.86 -3.79 -18.66
CA VAL A 175 -1.69 -3.54 -17.49
C VAL A 175 -0.94 -4.03 -16.25
N LEU A 176 -0.62 -3.11 -15.35
CA LEU A 176 -0.01 -3.41 -14.06
C LEU A 176 -1.10 -3.51 -12.99
N ILE A 177 -1.28 -4.71 -12.42
CA ILE A 177 -2.25 -4.95 -11.34
C ILE A 177 -1.50 -4.96 -10.00
N LEU A 178 -1.91 -4.06 -9.10
CA LEU A 178 -1.41 -3.95 -7.73
C LEU A 178 -2.44 -4.54 -6.77
N LYS A 179 -2.18 -5.76 -6.31
CA LYS A 179 -3.06 -6.48 -5.40
C LYS A 179 -2.82 -6.06 -3.96
N THR A 180 -3.89 -5.69 -3.24
CA THR A 180 -3.81 -5.13 -1.89
C THR A 180 -4.39 -6.08 -0.85
N THR A 181 -4.34 -5.67 0.42
CA THR A 181 -4.94 -6.42 1.54
C THR A 181 -6.44 -6.13 1.73
N MET A 182 -7.05 -5.31 0.86
CA MET A 182 -8.46 -4.94 0.92
C MET A 182 -9.38 -6.17 0.82
N THR A 183 -10.43 -6.21 1.64
CA THR A 183 -11.43 -7.28 1.65
C THR A 183 -12.87 -6.79 1.44
N ILE A 184 -13.06 -5.50 1.19
CA ILE A 184 -14.36 -4.92 0.82
C ILE A 184 -14.56 -5.12 -0.69
N PRO A 185 -15.70 -5.66 -1.13
CA PRO A 185 -15.95 -5.90 -2.55
C PRO A 185 -16.15 -4.60 -3.34
N TYR A 186 -15.92 -4.66 -4.66
CA TYR A 186 -16.10 -3.55 -5.59
C TYR A 186 -15.28 -2.30 -5.25
N THR A 187 -14.11 -2.50 -4.65
CA THR A 187 -13.21 -1.39 -4.28
C THR A 187 -12.11 -1.15 -5.31
N SER A 188 -12.08 -1.90 -6.40
CA SER A 188 -11.06 -1.74 -7.43
C SER A 188 -11.02 -0.32 -7.99
N VAL A 189 -9.81 0.20 -8.17
CA VAL A 189 -9.57 1.50 -8.79
C VAL A 189 -8.71 1.30 -10.03
N PHE A 190 -9.24 1.69 -11.17
CA PHE A 190 -8.60 1.54 -12.47
C PHE A 190 -8.05 2.88 -12.91
N VAL A 191 -6.74 3.01 -12.94
CA VAL A 191 -6.04 4.23 -13.36
C VAL A 191 -5.59 4.05 -14.80
N GLN A 192 -6.38 4.54 -15.74
CA GLN A 192 -6.01 4.66 -17.13
C GLN A 192 -5.01 5.80 -17.27
N LEU A 193 -3.92 5.58 -17.97
CA LEU A 193 -2.96 6.61 -18.30
C LEU A 193 -3.36 7.32 -19.59
N ASP A 194 -3.40 8.65 -19.54
CA ASP A 194 -3.67 9.51 -20.69
C ASP A 194 -2.50 10.46 -20.95
N CYS A 195 -2.41 10.97 -22.16
CA CYS A 195 -1.36 11.89 -22.55
C CYS A 195 -1.46 13.22 -21.80
N LYS A 196 -0.41 13.59 -21.05
CA LYS A 196 -0.42 14.81 -20.22
C LYS A 196 -0.18 16.08 -21.04
N TYR A 197 0.60 16.01 -22.10
CA TYR A 197 1.02 17.16 -22.92
C TYR A 197 0.18 17.36 -24.18
N TRP A 198 -0.79 16.48 -24.46
CA TRP A 198 -1.68 16.57 -25.60
C TRP A 198 -3.11 16.21 -25.21
N GLY A 199 -4.00 17.17 -25.23
CA GLY A 199 -5.42 17.00 -24.83
C GLY A 199 -6.36 16.96 -26.02
N ALA A 200 -7.62 16.64 -25.77
CA ALA A 200 -8.69 16.57 -26.75
C ALA A 200 -8.83 17.84 -27.60
N ASP A 201 -8.73 19.01 -26.97
CA ASP A 201 -8.82 20.29 -27.68
C ASP A 201 -7.66 20.50 -28.66
N SER A 202 -6.46 20.04 -28.31
CA SER A 202 -5.30 20.12 -29.19
C SER A 202 -5.45 19.17 -30.37
N GLU A 203 -5.98 17.98 -30.12
CA GLU A 203 -6.29 17.01 -31.17
C GLU A 203 -7.37 17.55 -32.12
N GLU A 204 -8.44 18.13 -31.58
CA GLU A 204 -9.51 18.75 -32.41
C GLU A 204 -8.95 19.83 -33.31
N ARG A 205 -8.14 20.75 -32.77
CA ARG A 205 -7.49 21.82 -33.56
C ARG A 205 -6.57 21.23 -34.64
N LEU A 206 -5.83 20.16 -34.33
CA LEU A 206 -4.99 19.48 -35.30
C LEU A 206 -5.84 18.92 -36.44
N ARG A 207 -6.91 18.18 -36.13
CA ARG A 207 -7.81 17.59 -37.12
C ARG A 207 -8.46 18.62 -38.02
N LYS A 208 -8.89 19.76 -37.45
CA LYS A 208 -9.40 20.88 -38.24
C LYS A 208 -8.36 21.42 -39.23
N ARG A 209 -7.10 21.61 -38.79
CA ARG A 209 -6.01 22.07 -39.68
C ARG A 209 -5.72 21.07 -40.78
N MET A 210 -5.70 19.75 -40.48
CA MET A 210 -5.49 18.72 -41.48
C MET A 210 -6.57 18.77 -42.58
N LYS A 211 -7.85 18.84 -42.18
CA LYS A 211 -8.96 18.93 -43.15
C LYS A 211 -8.90 20.19 -44.04
N SER A 212 -8.46 21.34 -43.49
CA SER A 212 -8.31 22.56 -44.27
C SER A 212 -7.06 22.59 -45.16
N ALA A 213 -6.11 21.67 -44.93
CA ALA A 213 -4.89 21.54 -45.73
C ALA A 213 -4.96 20.43 -46.82
N GLU A 214 -6.01 19.59 -46.81
CA GLU A 214 -6.27 18.66 -47.90
C GLU A 214 -6.73 19.52 -49.11
N PRO A 215 -5.97 19.57 -50.23
CA PRO A 215 -6.46 20.19 -51.46
C PRO A 215 -7.66 19.37 -51.94
N ASP A 216 -8.70 20.03 -52.38
CA ASP A 216 -9.89 19.43 -53.00
C ASP A 216 -9.41 18.38 -54.01
N ALA A 217 -9.54 17.10 -53.63
CA ALA A 217 -9.30 15.99 -54.53
C ALA A 217 -10.44 15.98 -55.57
N HIS A 218 -10.21 16.63 -56.69
CA HIS A 218 -11.02 16.51 -57.87
C HIS A 218 -10.67 15.25 -58.65
#